data_a1720eb96f9e7adba64a757afb123871
#
_entry.id   a1720eb96f9e7adba64a757afb123871
#
_cell.length_a   1.000
_cell.length_b   1.000
_cell.length_c   1.000
_cell.angle_alpha   90.00
_cell.angle_beta   90.00
_cell.angle_gamma   90.00
#
_symmetry.space_group_name_H-M   'P 1'
#
loop_
_entity.id
_entity.type
_entity.pdbx_description
1 polymer ?
#
loop_
_entity_poly.entity_id
_entity_poly.type
_entity_poly.pdbx_seq_one_letter_code
_entity_poly.pdbx_strand_id
1 'polypeptide(L)'
;GHEEREMDFDGLDRQLRDSLADLKLSNEERDELRQLGSELAPDQVRFLRNRAFDLVRELVLVEEQGERIAALKWLELVVRTLEVTAAAPRSRASAYFSPGEECRRKIRELCRQARQSLDICVFTISDDQLSAEILACHRRGVPVRIISDDDKQFDEGSDIHALREAGVPLRIDDSPFHMHHKFALVDGAWLLNGSFNWTRSASVNNEENLLVTDDAVLIGAYRREFEELWGRYAPR
;
A
#
# COMPACT_ATOMS: atom_id res chain seq x y z
N GLY A 1 15.04 16.71 2.90
CA GLY A 1 14.74 16.70 4.31
C GLY A 1 13.22 16.64 4.49
N HIS A 2 12.68 15.44 4.74
CA HIS A 2 11.35 15.34 5.31
C HIS A 2 11.52 15.62 6.79
N GLU A 3 11.25 16.86 7.20
CA GLU A 3 10.82 17.10 8.57
C GLU A 3 9.51 16.35 8.73
N GLU A 4 9.55 15.20 9.38
CA GLU A 4 8.39 14.63 10.02
C GLU A 4 7.88 15.74 10.95
N ARG A 5 6.73 16.31 10.64
CA ARG A 5 6.04 17.19 11.58
C ARG A 5 5.74 16.33 12.78
N GLU A 6 6.55 16.51 13.81
CA GLU A 6 6.31 15.91 15.10
C GLU A 6 4.90 16.32 15.52
N MET A 7 4.03 15.34 15.75
CA MET A 7 2.63 15.59 16.02
C MET A 7 2.50 16.32 17.35
N ASP A 8 1.90 17.50 17.36
CA ASP A 8 1.60 18.26 18.58
C ASP A 8 0.41 17.64 19.31
N PHE A 9 0.64 16.52 20.01
CA PHE A 9 -0.36 15.85 20.83
C PHE A 9 -0.92 16.75 21.92
N ASP A 10 -0.12 17.62 22.50
CA ASP A 10 -0.54 18.54 23.55
C ASP A 10 -1.51 19.60 23.01
N GLY A 11 -1.25 20.09 21.78
CA GLY A 11 -2.15 21.01 21.10
C GLY A 11 -3.48 20.37 20.73
N LEU A 12 -3.47 19.13 20.26
CA LEU A 12 -4.69 18.35 19.96
C LEU A 12 -5.50 18.07 21.21
N ASP A 13 -4.85 17.68 22.29
CA ASP A 13 -5.51 17.44 23.59
C ASP A 13 -6.17 18.70 24.13
N ARG A 14 -5.46 19.82 24.07
CA ARG A 14 -5.97 21.13 24.49
C ARG A 14 -7.19 21.54 23.70
N GLN A 15 -7.17 21.35 22.39
CA GLN A 15 -8.27 21.68 21.49
C GLN A 15 -9.53 20.87 21.81
N LEU A 16 -9.38 19.57 22.12
CA LEU A 16 -10.48 18.74 22.57
C LEU A 16 -11.02 19.17 23.94
N ARG A 17 -10.14 19.46 24.90
CA ARG A 17 -10.52 19.94 26.23
C ARG A 17 -11.30 21.24 26.15
N ASP A 18 -10.86 22.19 25.34
CA ASP A 18 -11.51 23.49 25.16
C ASP A 18 -12.91 23.32 24.55
N SER A 19 -13.11 22.42 23.61
CA SER A 19 -14.42 22.14 23.03
C SER A 19 -15.37 21.46 24.00
N LEU A 20 -14.85 20.72 24.98
CA LEU A 20 -15.66 20.06 26.02
C LEU A 20 -16.05 21.01 27.17
N ALA A 21 -15.34 22.12 27.35
CA ALA A 21 -15.50 23.01 28.52
C ALA A 21 -16.91 23.54 28.69
N ASP A 22 -17.63 23.81 27.60
CA ASP A 22 -19.04 24.24 27.61
C ASP A 22 -20.04 23.08 27.38
N LEU A 23 -19.56 21.83 27.32
CA LEU A 23 -20.35 20.61 27.09
C LEU A 23 -21.11 20.61 25.74
N LYS A 24 -20.64 21.35 24.77
CA LYS A 24 -21.22 21.46 23.43
C LYS A 24 -20.14 21.41 22.37
N LEU A 25 -20.47 20.85 21.24
CA LEU A 25 -19.66 20.94 20.04
C LEU A 25 -20.39 21.87 19.06
N SER A 26 -19.92 23.11 18.94
CA SER A 26 -20.48 24.07 18.00
C SER A 26 -20.24 23.65 16.56
N ASN A 27 -20.97 24.25 15.61
CA ASN A 27 -20.75 24.00 14.19
C ASN A 27 -19.34 24.38 13.75
N GLU A 28 -18.79 25.48 14.28
CA GLU A 28 -17.43 25.93 14.00
C GLU A 28 -16.40 24.93 14.52
N GLU A 29 -16.53 24.50 15.78
CA GLU A 29 -15.66 23.49 16.37
C GLU A 29 -15.75 22.14 15.64
N ARG A 30 -16.95 21.78 15.15
CA ARG A 30 -17.14 20.58 14.34
C ARG A 30 -16.42 20.69 13.00
N ASP A 31 -16.50 21.82 12.33
CA ASP A 31 -15.81 22.06 11.06
C ASP A 31 -14.29 22.06 11.24
N GLU A 32 -13.78 22.68 12.31
CA GLU A 32 -12.36 22.64 12.67
C GLU A 32 -11.89 21.22 12.94
N LEU A 33 -12.67 20.44 13.69
CA LEU A 33 -12.34 19.05 13.98
C LEU A 33 -12.37 18.17 12.72
N ARG A 34 -13.33 18.41 11.83
CA ARG A 34 -13.42 17.73 10.54
C ARG A 34 -12.22 18.03 9.66
N GLN A 35 -11.82 19.29 9.58
CA GLN A 35 -10.62 19.69 8.83
C GLN A 35 -9.36 19.08 9.42
N LEU A 36 -9.21 19.14 10.73
CA LEU A 36 -8.09 18.51 11.44
C LEU A 36 -8.02 17.01 11.16
N GLY A 37 -9.13 16.30 11.28
CA GLY A 37 -9.21 14.86 11.01
C GLY A 37 -8.85 14.48 9.58
N SER A 38 -9.11 15.35 8.60
CA SER A 38 -8.73 15.13 7.20
C SER A 38 -7.22 15.22 6.96
N GLU A 39 -6.49 15.95 7.82
CA GLU A 39 -5.06 16.17 7.73
C GLU A 39 -4.25 15.15 8.54
N LEU A 40 -4.91 14.39 9.41
CA LEU A 40 -4.26 13.44 10.31
C LEU A 40 -4.18 12.03 9.71
N ALA A 41 -3.13 11.30 10.09
CA ALA A 41 -3.02 9.88 9.84
C ALA A 41 -4.08 9.07 10.64
N PRO A 42 -4.48 7.87 10.21
CA PRO A 42 -5.46 7.04 10.93
C PRO A 42 -5.13 6.80 12.40
N ASP A 43 -3.86 6.63 12.76
CA ASP A 43 -3.41 6.45 14.15
C ASP A 43 -3.69 7.69 15.00
N GLN A 44 -3.51 8.86 14.41
CA GLN A 44 -3.73 10.15 15.04
C GLN A 44 -5.22 10.42 15.27
N VAL A 45 -6.06 10.06 14.31
CA VAL A 45 -7.52 10.10 14.45
C VAL A 45 -7.98 9.17 15.57
N ARG A 46 -7.40 7.97 15.64
CA ARG A 46 -7.68 7.01 16.73
C ARG A 46 -7.25 7.55 18.09
N PHE A 47 -6.12 8.21 18.17
CA PHE A 47 -5.66 8.87 19.38
C PHE A 47 -6.67 9.91 19.86
N LEU A 48 -7.14 10.81 18.99
CA LEU A 48 -8.15 11.82 19.33
C LEU A 48 -9.45 11.20 19.81
N ARG A 49 -9.92 10.16 19.15
CA ARG A 49 -11.12 9.43 19.54
C ARG A 49 -10.97 8.84 20.94
N ASN A 50 -9.88 8.15 21.22
CA ASN A 50 -9.61 7.55 22.52
C ASN A 50 -9.49 8.62 23.60
N ARG A 51 -8.88 9.73 23.28
CA ARG A 51 -8.72 10.86 24.21
C ARG A 51 -10.07 11.50 24.55
N ALA A 52 -10.98 11.61 23.59
CA ALA A 52 -12.34 12.10 23.83
C ALA A 52 -13.09 11.21 24.82
N PHE A 53 -12.98 9.89 24.73
CA PHE A 53 -13.55 8.95 25.70
C PHE A 53 -12.94 9.14 27.10
N ASP A 54 -11.63 9.30 27.22
CA ASP A 54 -10.96 9.52 28.50
C ASP A 54 -11.42 10.80 29.18
N LEU A 55 -11.57 11.89 28.43
CA LEU A 55 -12.06 13.17 28.95
C LEU A 55 -13.50 13.06 29.49
N VAL A 56 -14.36 12.32 28.80
CA VAL A 56 -15.74 12.09 29.26
C VAL A 56 -15.76 11.19 30.49
N ARG A 57 -14.89 10.19 30.59
CA ARG A 57 -14.79 9.36 31.80
C ARG A 57 -14.43 10.18 33.03
N GLU A 58 -13.49 11.13 32.90
CA GLU A 58 -13.11 12.05 33.96
C GLU A 58 -14.35 12.85 34.48
N LEU A 59 -15.17 13.36 33.56
CA LEU A 59 -16.37 14.12 33.88
C LEU A 59 -17.46 13.28 34.52
N VAL A 60 -17.72 12.07 34.04
CA VAL A 60 -18.76 11.18 34.52
C VAL A 60 -18.56 10.77 36.00
N LEU A 61 -17.30 10.76 36.46
CA LEU A 61 -16.97 10.41 37.85
C LEU A 61 -17.34 11.52 38.87
N VAL A 62 -17.50 12.77 38.45
CA VAL A 62 -17.51 13.95 39.33
C VAL A 62 -18.82 14.75 39.24
N GLU A 63 -19.62 14.60 38.19
CA GLU A 63 -20.64 15.57 37.79
C GLU A 63 -22.08 15.12 37.92
N GLU A 64 -23.02 16.09 37.93
CA GLU A 64 -24.47 15.87 37.99
C GLU A 64 -24.99 15.21 36.68
N GLN A 65 -26.19 14.58 36.79
CA GLN A 65 -26.78 13.79 35.71
C GLN A 65 -26.96 14.56 34.39
N GLY A 66 -27.34 15.85 34.46
CA GLY A 66 -27.52 16.69 33.26
C GLY A 66 -26.23 16.92 32.49
N GLU A 67 -25.13 17.12 33.21
CA GLU A 67 -23.78 17.30 32.59
C GLU A 67 -23.26 16.01 32.01
N ARG A 68 -23.56 14.87 32.63
CA ARG A 68 -23.24 13.55 32.08
C ARG A 68 -23.89 13.30 30.70
N ILE A 69 -25.19 13.65 30.58
CA ILE A 69 -25.91 13.53 29.30
C ILE A 69 -25.32 14.47 28.26
N ALA A 70 -24.99 15.72 28.62
CA ALA A 70 -24.37 16.68 27.73
C ALA A 70 -22.98 16.21 27.26
N ALA A 71 -22.19 15.63 28.18
CA ALA A 71 -20.88 15.04 27.84
C ALA A 71 -21.00 13.84 26.88
N LEU A 72 -22.00 12.99 27.04
CA LEU A 72 -22.29 11.88 26.13
C LEU A 72 -22.69 12.38 24.73
N LYS A 73 -23.51 13.42 24.64
CA LYS A 73 -23.87 14.04 23.36
C LYS A 73 -22.67 14.66 22.66
N TRP A 74 -21.81 15.34 23.40
CA TRP A 74 -20.54 15.87 22.89
C TRP A 74 -19.68 14.74 22.34
N LEU A 75 -19.50 13.67 23.12
CA LEU A 75 -18.71 12.50 22.70
C LEU A 75 -19.25 11.89 21.42
N GLU A 76 -20.54 11.68 21.32
CA GLU A 76 -21.19 11.13 20.13
C GLU A 76 -20.91 11.98 18.90
N LEU A 77 -21.00 13.31 19.00
CA LEU A 77 -20.71 14.23 17.91
C LEU A 77 -19.23 14.21 17.51
N VAL A 78 -18.30 14.13 18.46
CA VAL A 78 -16.87 14.02 18.18
C VAL A 78 -16.58 12.73 17.41
N VAL A 79 -17.09 11.59 17.90
CA VAL A 79 -16.87 10.29 17.24
C VAL A 79 -17.44 10.27 15.83
N ARG A 80 -18.67 10.74 15.64
CA ARG A 80 -19.28 10.81 14.31
C ARG A 80 -18.50 11.71 13.36
N THR A 81 -18.01 12.85 13.84
CA THR A 81 -17.22 13.79 13.03
C THR A 81 -15.91 13.17 12.60
N LEU A 82 -15.21 12.47 13.49
CA LEU A 82 -13.96 11.77 13.18
C LEU A 82 -14.18 10.57 12.25
N GLU A 83 -15.26 9.84 12.38
CA GLU A 83 -15.60 8.72 11.49
C GLU A 83 -15.81 9.17 10.04
N VAL A 84 -16.46 10.31 9.83
CA VAL A 84 -16.64 10.88 8.48
C VAL A 84 -15.30 11.22 7.85
N THR A 85 -14.33 11.74 8.63
CA THR A 85 -12.98 12.06 8.13
C THR A 85 -12.10 10.83 7.97
N ALA A 86 -12.31 9.80 8.79
CA ALA A 86 -11.61 8.52 8.71
C ALA A 86 -12.10 7.62 7.56
N ALA A 87 -13.17 7.99 6.87
CA ALA A 87 -13.61 7.36 5.64
C ALA A 87 -12.73 7.80 4.45
N ALA A 88 -11.40 7.70 4.62
CA ALA A 88 -10.48 7.69 3.48
C ALA A 88 -10.90 6.57 2.51
N PRO A 89 -10.73 6.73 1.18
CA PRO A 89 -11.07 5.69 0.24
C PRO A 89 -10.44 4.38 0.71
N ARG A 90 -11.28 3.39 1.01
CA ARG A 90 -10.81 2.07 1.43
C ARG A 90 -9.96 1.50 0.32
N SER A 91 -8.70 1.18 0.62
CA SER A 91 -7.86 0.45 -0.32
C SER A 91 -8.52 -0.90 -0.64
N ARG A 92 -8.44 -1.29 -1.90
CA ARG A 92 -8.85 -2.61 -2.37
C ARG A 92 -7.68 -3.57 -2.20
N ALA A 93 -7.98 -4.77 -1.76
CA ALA A 93 -6.99 -5.83 -1.63
C ALA A 93 -7.63 -7.18 -1.91
N SER A 94 -6.86 -8.08 -2.51
CA SER A 94 -7.25 -9.46 -2.76
C SER A 94 -6.05 -10.37 -2.65
N ALA A 95 -6.31 -11.64 -2.37
CA ALA A 95 -5.28 -12.67 -2.25
C ALA A 95 -5.60 -13.85 -3.16
N TYR A 96 -4.57 -14.47 -3.70
CA TYR A 96 -4.63 -15.59 -4.61
C TYR A 96 -3.61 -16.64 -4.17
N PHE A 97 -3.89 -17.90 -4.44
CA PHE A 97 -3.04 -19.00 -4.01
C PHE A 97 -2.83 -20.01 -5.14
N SER A 98 -1.69 -20.68 -5.10
CA SER A 98 -1.40 -21.84 -5.95
C SER A 98 -1.20 -23.09 -5.06
N PRO A 99 -1.23 -24.31 -5.61
CA PRO A 99 -1.33 -24.64 -7.03
C PRO A 99 -2.69 -24.35 -7.64
N GLY A 100 -2.70 -24.07 -8.94
CA GLY A 100 -3.86 -23.70 -9.72
C GLY A 100 -3.60 -22.44 -10.53
N GLU A 101 -4.60 -21.97 -11.27
CA GLU A 101 -4.46 -20.88 -12.25
C GLU A 101 -4.70 -19.47 -11.69
N GLU A 102 -5.13 -19.32 -10.44
CA GLU A 102 -5.56 -18.04 -9.90
C GLU A 102 -4.45 -16.98 -9.90
N CYS A 103 -3.26 -17.31 -9.42
CA CYS A 103 -2.12 -16.38 -9.38
C CYS A 103 -1.71 -15.95 -10.79
N ARG A 104 -1.49 -16.92 -11.68
CA ARG A 104 -1.10 -16.65 -13.08
C ARG A 104 -2.15 -15.82 -13.80
N ARG A 105 -3.42 -16.16 -13.65
CA ARG A 105 -4.54 -15.45 -14.26
C ARG A 105 -4.57 -13.98 -13.82
N LYS A 106 -4.39 -13.73 -12.54
CA LYS A 106 -4.40 -12.37 -12.01
C LYS A 106 -3.21 -11.55 -12.51
N ILE A 107 -2.02 -12.11 -12.56
CA ILE A 107 -0.84 -11.44 -13.10
C ILE A 107 -1.05 -11.10 -14.58
N ARG A 108 -1.56 -12.06 -15.36
CA ARG A 108 -1.87 -11.85 -16.79
C ARG A 108 -2.89 -10.73 -17.00
N GLU A 109 -3.95 -10.72 -16.21
CA GLU A 109 -4.98 -9.68 -16.24
C GLU A 109 -4.38 -8.29 -16.00
N LEU A 110 -3.56 -8.13 -14.96
CA LEU A 110 -2.91 -6.87 -14.63
C LEU A 110 -1.94 -6.41 -15.73
N CYS A 111 -1.16 -7.34 -16.29
CA CYS A 111 -0.28 -7.02 -17.42
C CYS A 111 -1.06 -6.55 -18.65
N ARG A 112 -2.19 -7.18 -18.95
CA ARG A 112 -3.06 -6.78 -20.07
C ARG A 112 -3.69 -5.41 -19.87
N GLN A 113 -3.99 -5.04 -18.63
CA GLN A 113 -4.60 -3.74 -18.28
C GLN A 113 -3.57 -2.61 -18.24
N ALA A 114 -2.27 -2.91 -18.16
CA ALA A 114 -1.22 -1.91 -18.06
C ALA A 114 -1.24 -0.94 -19.26
N ARG A 115 -1.20 0.37 -18.97
CA ARG A 115 -1.24 1.43 -19.97
C ARG A 115 -0.14 2.48 -19.80
N GLN A 116 0.34 2.69 -18.56
CA GLN A 116 1.30 3.73 -18.24
C GLN A 116 2.67 3.17 -17.90
N SER A 117 2.73 2.07 -17.17
CA SER A 117 3.98 1.43 -16.76
C SER A 117 3.77 0.01 -16.25
N LEU A 118 4.82 -0.79 -16.36
CA LEU A 118 4.90 -2.12 -15.76
C LEU A 118 6.32 -2.31 -15.20
N ASP A 119 6.46 -2.28 -13.89
CA ASP A 119 7.73 -2.47 -13.19
C ASP A 119 7.71 -3.81 -12.48
N ILE A 120 8.60 -4.70 -12.87
CA ILE A 120 8.68 -6.09 -12.40
C ILE A 120 9.98 -6.31 -11.65
N CYS A 121 9.90 -6.77 -10.41
CA CYS A 121 11.06 -7.10 -9.57
C CYS A 121 10.85 -8.52 -9.03
N VAL A 122 11.35 -9.51 -9.77
CA VAL A 122 11.09 -10.93 -9.52
C VAL A 122 12.35 -11.74 -9.66
N PHE A 123 12.63 -12.58 -8.66
CA PHE A 123 13.82 -13.41 -8.60
C PHE A 123 14.02 -14.23 -9.87
N THR A 124 12.97 -14.84 -10.42
CA THR A 124 13.06 -15.62 -11.66
C THR A 124 11.77 -15.54 -12.48
N ILE A 125 11.92 -15.52 -13.80
CA ILE A 125 10.83 -15.54 -14.78
C ILE A 125 11.11 -16.69 -15.76
N SER A 126 10.23 -17.68 -15.78
CA SER A 126 10.34 -18.85 -16.66
C SER A 126 8.97 -19.39 -17.13
N ASP A 127 7.89 -18.65 -16.85
CA ASP A 127 6.55 -18.99 -17.33
C ASP A 127 6.30 -18.33 -18.68
N ASP A 128 6.15 -19.12 -19.74
CA ASP A 128 5.95 -18.63 -21.10
C ASP A 128 4.70 -17.77 -21.25
N GLN A 129 3.63 -18.07 -20.49
CA GLN A 129 2.40 -17.29 -20.55
C GLN A 129 2.59 -15.89 -19.93
N LEU A 130 3.36 -15.79 -18.85
CA LEU A 130 3.67 -14.51 -18.21
C LEU A 130 4.66 -13.71 -19.08
N SER A 131 5.67 -14.36 -19.64
CA SER A 131 6.61 -13.72 -20.55
C SER A 131 5.91 -13.19 -21.81
N ALA A 132 4.96 -13.91 -22.35
CA ALA A 132 4.15 -13.45 -23.48
C ALA A 132 3.34 -12.19 -23.16
N GLU A 133 2.79 -12.09 -21.96
CA GLU A 133 2.06 -10.88 -21.52
C GLU A 133 3.00 -9.69 -21.33
N ILE A 134 4.20 -9.91 -20.80
CA ILE A 134 5.23 -8.87 -20.66
C ILE A 134 5.61 -8.34 -22.05
N LEU A 135 5.88 -9.23 -23.00
CA LEU A 135 6.21 -8.87 -24.37
C LEU A 135 5.08 -8.11 -25.06
N ALA A 136 3.85 -8.56 -24.90
CA ALA A 136 2.67 -7.88 -25.45
C ALA A 136 2.53 -6.46 -24.89
N CYS A 137 2.77 -6.28 -23.61
CA CYS A 137 2.79 -4.98 -22.95
C CYS A 137 3.87 -4.07 -23.55
N HIS A 138 5.09 -4.57 -23.69
CA HIS A 138 6.21 -3.85 -24.30
C HIS A 138 5.91 -3.45 -25.75
N ARG A 139 5.35 -4.35 -26.54
CA ARG A 139 5.01 -4.11 -27.96
C ARG A 139 3.88 -3.09 -28.13
N ARG A 140 3.00 -2.94 -27.12
CA ARG A 140 1.99 -1.86 -27.13
C ARG A 140 2.59 -0.48 -26.86
N GLY A 141 3.87 -0.40 -26.52
CA GLY A 141 4.54 0.85 -26.19
C GLY A 141 4.43 1.26 -24.71
N VAL A 142 3.94 0.38 -23.84
CA VAL A 142 3.95 0.61 -22.40
C VAL A 142 5.38 0.48 -21.87
N PRO A 143 5.90 1.47 -21.13
CA PRO A 143 7.21 1.34 -20.49
C PRO A 143 7.24 0.14 -19.55
N VAL A 144 8.12 -0.82 -19.83
CA VAL A 144 8.34 -2.02 -19.01
C VAL A 144 9.77 -2.01 -18.49
N ARG A 145 9.93 -2.24 -17.18
CA ARG A 145 11.26 -2.42 -16.57
C ARG A 145 11.27 -3.71 -15.76
N ILE A 146 12.35 -4.48 -15.86
CA ILE A 146 12.51 -5.73 -15.13
C ILE A 146 13.79 -5.69 -14.31
N ILE A 147 13.69 -6.06 -13.03
CA ILE A 147 14.81 -6.41 -12.16
C ILE A 147 14.72 -7.90 -11.83
N SER A 148 15.81 -8.63 -12.01
CA SER A 148 15.89 -10.05 -11.68
C SER A 148 17.25 -10.43 -11.10
N ASP A 149 17.43 -11.69 -10.72
CA ASP A 149 18.67 -12.18 -10.14
C ASP A 149 19.55 -12.86 -11.21
N ASP A 150 20.86 -12.75 -11.09
CA ASP A 150 21.81 -13.32 -12.05
C ASP A 150 21.87 -14.85 -12.01
N ASP A 151 21.63 -15.46 -10.85
CA ASP A 151 21.62 -16.91 -10.70
C ASP A 151 20.62 -17.59 -11.62
N LYS A 152 19.61 -16.86 -12.07
CA LYS A 152 18.51 -17.41 -12.86
C LYS A 152 18.53 -17.01 -14.34
N GLN A 153 19.33 -16.05 -14.73
CA GLN A 153 19.32 -15.55 -16.13
C GLN A 153 19.78 -16.59 -17.16
N PHE A 154 20.63 -17.53 -16.75
CA PHE A 154 21.17 -18.59 -17.60
C PHE A 154 20.58 -19.98 -17.33
N ASP A 155 19.62 -20.08 -16.38
CA ASP A 155 18.92 -21.33 -16.12
C ASP A 155 18.15 -21.77 -17.35
N GLU A 156 18.11 -23.09 -17.59
CA GLU A 156 17.26 -23.67 -18.62
C GLU A 156 15.79 -23.32 -18.34
N GLY A 157 15.11 -22.79 -19.36
CA GLY A 157 13.73 -22.33 -19.23
C GLY A 157 13.57 -20.89 -18.70
N SER A 158 14.64 -20.21 -18.32
CA SER A 158 14.56 -18.78 -17.97
C SER A 158 14.26 -17.94 -19.21
N ASP A 159 13.28 -17.04 -19.10
CA ASP A 159 12.86 -16.14 -20.17
C ASP A 159 13.56 -14.77 -20.14
N ILE A 160 14.44 -14.55 -19.17
CA ILE A 160 15.13 -13.25 -18.98
C ILE A 160 15.92 -12.85 -20.22
N HIS A 161 16.65 -13.79 -20.80
CA HIS A 161 17.45 -13.53 -22.01
C HIS A 161 16.55 -13.18 -23.21
N ALA A 162 15.47 -13.90 -23.40
CA ALA A 162 14.53 -13.63 -24.48
C ALA A 162 13.85 -12.25 -24.33
N LEU A 163 13.51 -11.85 -23.11
CA LEU A 163 12.95 -10.53 -22.81
C LEU A 163 13.95 -9.42 -23.11
N ARG A 164 15.22 -9.62 -22.76
CA ARG A 164 16.29 -8.68 -23.08
C ARG A 164 16.49 -8.55 -24.59
N GLU A 165 16.56 -9.65 -25.34
CA GLU A 165 16.68 -9.70 -26.78
C GLU A 165 15.52 -8.97 -27.50
N ALA A 166 14.32 -9.01 -26.91
CA ALA A 166 13.16 -8.29 -27.41
C ALA A 166 13.20 -6.78 -27.12
N GLY A 167 14.21 -6.29 -26.41
CA GLY A 167 14.40 -4.88 -26.13
C GLY A 167 13.77 -4.40 -24.82
N VAL A 168 13.31 -5.31 -23.96
CA VAL A 168 12.77 -4.93 -22.64
C VAL A 168 13.92 -4.46 -21.74
N PRO A 169 13.87 -3.22 -21.19
CA PRO A 169 14.87 -2.76 -20.22
C PRO A 169 14.95 -3.69 -19.01
N LEU A 170 16.15 -4.15 -18.72
CA LEU A 170 16.38 -5.19 -17.73
C LEU A 170 17.67 -4.90 -16.95
N ARG A 171 17.61 -5.04 -15.64
CA ARG A 171 18.77 -4.94 -14.75
C ARG A 171 18.86 -6.17 -13.85
N ILE A 172 20.07 -6.63 -13.63
CA ILE A 172 20.37 -7.88 -12.94
C ILE A 172 21.23 -7.58 -11.72
N ASP A 173 20.86 -8.16 -10.58
CA ASP A 173 21.72 -8.22 -9.40
C ASP A 173 22.82 -9.26 -9.65
N ASP A 174 24.07 -8.82 -9.69
CA ASP A 174 25.27 -9.65 -9.82
C ASP A 174 26.09 -9.73 -8.53
N SER A 175 25.51 -9.29 -7.40
CA SER A 175 26.13 -9.43 -6.08
C SER A 175 26.15 -10.89 -5.62
N PRO A 176 26.98 -11.26 -4.60
CA PRO A 176 26.99 -12.61 -4.07
C PRO A 176 25.71 -13.01 -3.32
N PHE A 177 24.83 -12.06 -3.06
CA PHE A 177 23.54 -12.28 -2.41
C PHE A 177 22.40 -12.26 -3.42
N HIS A 178 21.25 -12.85 -3.06
CA HIS A 178 20.11 -12.90 -3.95
C HIS A 178 19.25 -11.63 -3.88
N MET A 179 18.85 -11.13 -5.05
CA MET A 179 17.69 -10.28 -5.21
C MET A 179 16.46 -11.21 -5.22
N HIS A 180 15.84 -11.42 -4.07
CA HIS A 180 14.83 -12.46 -3.87
C HIS A 180 13.39 -11.95 -3.81
N HIS A 181 13.17 -10.69 -4.15
CA HIS A 181 11.83 -10.10 -4.26
C HIS A 181 10.98 -10.78 -5.33
N LYS A 182 9.66 -10.73 -5.15
CA LYS A 182 8.66 -11.16 -6.13
C LYS A 182 7.50 -10.18 -6.07
N PHE A 183 7.70 -9.01 -6.67
CA PHE A 183 6.65 -8.01 -6.77
C PHE A 183 6.62 -7.31 -8.12
N ALA A 184 5.50 -6.68 -8.43
CA ALA A 184 5.36 -5.80 -9.57
C ALA A 184 4.44 -4.62 -9.24
N LEU A 185 4.68 -3.52 -9.96
CA LEU A 185 3.86 -2.32 -9.92
C LEU A 185 3.26 -2.10 -11.31
N VAL A 186 1.95 -1.95 -11.37
CA VAL A 186 1.20 -1.75 -12.61
C VAL A 186 0.59 -0.37 -12.60
N ASP A 187 0.98 0.48 -13.55
CA ASP A 187 0.48 1.86 -13.72
C ASP A 187 0.68 2.76 -12.49
N GLY A 188 1.53 2.37 -11.56
CA GLY A 188 1.61 3.04 -10.25
C GLY A 188 0.31 2.99 -9.45
N ALA A 189 -0.65 2.18 -9.85
CA ALA A 189 -1.98 2.05 -9.29
C ALA A 189 -2.22 0.72 -8.59
N TRP A 190 -1.48 -0.32 -8.94
CA TRP A 190 -1.58 -1.66 -8.37
C TRP A 190 -0.22 -2.19 -7.98
N LEU A 191 -0.18 -2.81 -6.80
CA LEU A 191 0.95 -3.60 -6.32
C LEU A 191 0.52 -5.06 -6.26
N LEU A 192 1.36 -5.94 -6.76
CA LEU A 192 1.26 -7.37 -6.49
C LEU A 192 2.56 -7.87 -5.86
N ASN A 193 2.45 -8.71 -4.86
CA ASN A 193 3.60 -9.35 -4.22
C ASN A 193 3.21 -10.63 -3.49
N GLY A 194 4.19 -11.43 -3.16
CA GLY A 194 4.00 -12.66 -2.39
C GLY A 194 5.20 -13.59 -2.56
N SER A 195 4.98 -14.88 -2.31
CA SER A 195 6.01 -15.90 -2.53
C SER A 195 6.12 -16.37 -3.99
N PHE A 196 5.16 -15.98 -4.84
CA PHE A 196 4.99 -16.48 -6.19
C PHE A 196 6.07 -15.96 -7.14
N ASN A 197 7.04 -16.81 -7.51
CA ASN A 197 7.92 -16.56 -8.65
C ASN A 197 7.14 -16.68 -9.96
N TRP A 198 7.57 -15.97 -10.99
CA TRP A 198 6.91 -15.99 -12.29
C TRP A 198 7.36 -17.22 -13.10
N THR A 199 7.14 -18.39 -12.52
CA THR A 199 7.55 -19.68 -13.03
C THR A 199 6.35 -20.60 -13.21
N ARG A 200 6.48 -21.55 -14.12
CA ARG A 200 5.46 -22.59 -14.30
C ARG A 200 5.26 -23.44 -13.05
N SER A 201 6.35 -23.81 -12.36
CA SER A 201 6.29 -24.61 -11.14
C SER A 201 5.56 -23.92 -10.00
N ALA A 202 5.66 -22.59 -9.90
CA ALA A 202 4.91 -21.80 -8.91
C ALA A 202 3.40 -21.93 -9.10
N SER A 203 2.93 -22.02 -10.34
CA SER A 203 1.50 -22.20 -10.66
C SER A 203 1.01 -23.63 -10.50
N VAL A 204 1.79 -24.60 -10.97
CA VAL A 204 1.35 -25.98 -11.15
C VAL A 204 1.56 -26.82 -9.91
N ASN A 205 2.70 -26.65 -9.22
CA ASN A 205 3.14 -27.58 -8.19
C ASN A 205 3.22 -26.97 -6.78
N ASN A 206 3.61 -25.70 -6.68
CA ASN A 206 3.97 -25.10 -5.39
C ASN A 206 2.76 -24.49 -4.68
N GLU A 207 2.80 -24.56 -3.33
CA GLU A 207 1.94 -23.76 -2.47
C GLU A 207 2.52 -22.34 -2.40
N GLU A 208 1.93 -21.40 -3.12
CA GLU A 208 2.38 -20.02 -3.17
C GLU A 208 1.23 -19.04 -2.87
N ASN A 209 1.57 -17.83 -2.50
CA ASN A 209 0.62 -16.76 -2.28
C ASN A 209 0.92 -15.54 -3.15
N LEU A 210 -0.12 -14.82 -3.51
CA LEU A 210 -0.07 -13.56 -4.23
C LEU A 210 -1.08 -12.60 -3.62
N LEU A 211 -0.62 -11.44 -3.19
CA LEU A 211 -1.45 -10.34 -2.72
C LEU A 211 -1.48 -9.24 -3.77
N VAL A 212 -2.65 -8.68 -4.02
CA VAL A 212 -2.84 -7.55 -4.95
C VAL A 212 -3.57 -6.44 -4.21
N THR A 213 -3.05 -5.22 -4.28
CA THR A 213 -3.65 -4.06 -3.60
C THR A 213 -3.43 -2.75 -4.37
N ASP A 214 -4.34 -1.80 -4.21
CA ASP A 214 -4.23 -0.43 -4.68
C ASP A 214 -3.87 0.56 -3.55
N ASP A 215 -3.42 0.06 -2.40
CA ASP A 215 -3.04 0.89 -1.26
C ASP A 215 -1.89 1.83 -1.62
N ALA A 216 -2.14 3.14 -1.54
CA ALA A 216 -1.19 4.16 -1.97
C ALA A 216 0.09 4.19 -1.13
N VAL A 217 0.01 3.89 0.16
CA VAL A 217 1.16 3.84 1.08
C VAL A 217 2.08 2.70 0.71
N LEU A 218 1.52 1.51 0.48
CA LEU A 218 2.29 0.33 0.07
C LEU A 218 2.88 0.51 -1.31
N ILE A 219 2.13 1.01 -2.28
CA ILE A 219 2.64 1.31 -3.63
C ILE A 219 3.83 2.27 -3.56
N GLY A 220 3.73 3.32 -2.76
CA GLY A 220 4.84 4.26 -2.57
C GLY A 220 6.09 3.62 -1.99
N ALA A 221 5.95 2.74 -0.99
CA ALA A 221 7.06 2.01 -0.38
C ALA A 221 7.76 1.08 -1.39
N TYR A 222 7.00 0.29 -2.14
CA TYR A 222 7.55 -0.62 -3.16
C TYR A 222 8.14 0.12 -4.35
N ARG A 223 7.58 1.26 -4.73
CA ARG A 223 8.17 2.12 -5.77
C ARG A 223 9.54 2.63 -5.35
N ARG A 224 9.71 3.09 -4.13
CA ARG A 224 11.01 3.53 -3.61
C ARG A 224 12.04 2.41 -3.63
N GLU A 225 11.65 1.19 -3.22
CA GLU A 225 12.51 0.02 -3.27
C GLU A 225 12.90 -0.32 -4.72
N PHE A 226 11.93 -0.32 -5.63
CA PHE A 226 12.21 -0.58 -7.05
C PHE A 226 13.20 0.44 -7.63
N GLU A 227 12.98 1.72 -7.41
CA GLU A 227 13.85 2.79 -7.93
C GLU A 227 15.26 2.72 -7.33
N GLU A 228 15.39 2.38 -6.07
CA GLU A 228 16.69 2.18 -5.41
C GLU A 228 17.46 1.02 -6.06
N LEU A 229 16.84 -0.12 -6.24
CA LEU A 229 17.44 -1.29 -6.89
C LEU A 229 17.76 -1.02 -8.35
N TRP A 230 16.85 -0.36 -9.07
CA TRP A 230 17.08 0.02 -10.46
C TRP A 230 18.30 0.93 -10.62
N GLY A 231 18.48 1.89 -9.73
CA GLY A 231 19.65 2.77 -9.72
C GLY A 231 20.95 2.07 -9.32
N ARG A 232 20.87 1.06 -8.45
CA ARG A 232 22.02 0.31 -7.95
C ARG A 232 22.56 -0.68 -8.97
N TYR A 233 21.68 -1.38 -9.68
CA TYR A 233 22.08 -2.41 -10.64
C TYR A 233 22.45 -1.79 -11.99
N ALA A 234 23.53 -2.26 -12.57
CA ALA A 234 23.98 -1.75 -13.86
C ALA A 234 23.07 -2.23 -15.00
N PRO A 235 22.84 -1.39 -16.02
CA PRO A 235 22.18 -1.83 -17.24
C PRO A 235 23.03 -2.87 -17.96
N ARG A 236 22.39 -3.92 -18.48
CA ARG A 236 23.05 -4.97 -19.25
C ARG A 236 22.35 -5.20 -20.59
#